data_897fecdbca102a8fa4ffe94c698798a6
#
_entry.id   897fecdbca102a8fa4ffe94c698798a6
#
_cell.length_a   1.000
_cell.length_b   1.000
_cell.length_c   1.000
_cell.angle_alpha   90.00
_cell.angle_beta   90.00
_cell.angle_gamma   90.00
#
_symmetry.space_group_name_H-M   'P 1'
#
loop_
_entity.id
_entity.type
_entity.pdbx_description
1 polymer ?
#
loop_
_entity_poly.entity_id
_entity_poly.type
_entity_poly.pdbx_seq_one_letter_code
_entity_poly.pdbx_strand_id
1 'polypeptide(L)'
;MKKNRIEINHIPVLVWGEKSDKVYLCVHGKMSSKESAEGIAKIAEQRGYQTISFDLPEHGERKNEDKRCDIWNGIHDLTVIGDYVFANWKEVSLYACSLGAYFCLNAYNTRKIKKCLFQSPILDMEYLINQMMVWFEISEERLAREKEIETPIDIMTWDYYQYVKEHPVLKWNIETHILFAGRDTLQSLEIVREFVNNFNCVLTLSENSEHPFMGEEDGPIVEQWLQDNL
;
A
#
# COMPACT_ATOMS: atom_id res chain seq x y z
N MET A 1 0.48 12.88 21.11
CA MET A 1 1.36 12.61 19.93
C MET A 1 1.56 13.89 19.14
N LYS A 2 2.81 14.26 18.88
CA LYS A 2 3.19 15.39 18.04
C LYS A 2 2.89 15.10 16.57
N LYS A 3 2.43 16.09 15.83
CA LYS A 3 2.12 15.99 14.39
C LYS A 3 2.67 17.19 13.67
N ASN A 4 3.56 16.98 12.72
CA ASN A 4 4.16 18.03 11.90
C ASN A 4 3.79 17.80 10.44
N ARG A 5 3.35 18.85 9.75
CA ARG A 5 3.18 18.82 8.31
C ARG A 5 4.46 19.37 7.68
N ILE A 6 4.99 18.64 6.72
CA ILE A 6 6.12 19.04 5.88
C ILE A 6 5.78 18.79 4.42
N GLU A 7 6.67 19.20 3.55
CA GLU A 7 6.57 18.93 2.11
C GLU A 7 7.90 18.37 1.61
N ILE A 8 7.85 17.29 0.83
CA ILE A 8 9.01 16.66 0.22
C ILE A 8 8.78 16.65 -1.28
N ASN A 9 9.54 17.48 -2.02
CA ASN A 9 9.42 17.61 -3.47
C ASN A 9 7.95 17.82 -3.92
N HIS A 10 7.25 18.76 -3.27
CA HIS A 10 5.82 19.09 -3.47
C HIS A 10 4.82 18.02 -3.04
N ILE A 11 5.28 16.92 -2.44
CA ILE A 11 4.39 15.89 -1.88
C ILE A 11 4.05 16.28 -0.44
N PRO A 12 2.76 16.42 -0.07
CA PRO A 12 2.32 16.70 1.30
C PRO A 12 2.58 15.49 2.20
N VAL A 13 3.25 15.74 3.32
CA VAL A 13 3.71 14.70 4.24
C VAL A 13 3.35 15.05 5.68
N LEU A 14 2.98 14.05 6.46
CA LEU A 14 2.83 14.14 7.91
C LEU A 14 3.94 13.33 8.60
N VAL A 15 4.56 13.92 9.60
CA VAL A 15 5.49 13.26 10.52
C VAL A 15 4.88 13.27 11.92
N TRP A 16 4.69 12.07 12.46
CA TRP A 16 4.05 11.85 13.75
C TRP A 16 5.08 11.41 14.80
N GLY A 17 4.84 11.77 16.05
CA GLY A 17 5.64 11.34 17.18
C GLY A 17 6.84 12.25 17.47
N GLU A 18 7.49 12.01 18.61
CA GLU A 18 8.71 12.70 19.03
C GLU A 18 9.92 12.21 18.20
N LYS A 19 10.97 13.04 18.14
CA LYS A 19 12.18 12.75 17.35
C LYS A 19 12.77 11.39 17.72
N SER A 20 12.99 10.55 16.74
CA SER A 20 13.56 9.21 16.84
C SER A 20 14.50 8.91 15.68
N ASP A 21 15.43 7.97 15.88
CA ASP A 21 16.25 7.37 14.82
C ASP A 21 15.50 6.26 14.04
N LYS A 22 14.28 5.91 14.48
CA LYS A 22 13.45 4.84 13.95
C LYS A 22 12.15 5.39 13.38
N VAL A 23 11.72 4.89 12.25
CA VAL A 23 10.48 5.35 11.58
C VAL A 23 9.69 4.21 10.97
N TYR A 24 8.37 4.33 11.02
CA TYR A 24 7.46 3.62 10.12
C TYR A 24 7.08 4.53 8.96
N LEU A 25 7.43 4.13 7.74
CA LEU A 25 6.89 4.73 6.53
C LEU A 25 5.54 4.11 6.25
N CYS A 26 4.48 4.92 6.23
CA CYS A 26 3.11 4.48 6.00
C CYS A 26 2.61 4.90 4.63
N VAL A 27 2.12 3.93 3.86
CA VAL A 27 1.56 4.14 2.51
C VAL A 27 0.11 3.67 2.51
N HIS A 28 -0.80 4.59 2.30
CA HIS A 28 -2.24 4.32 2.30
C HIS A 28 -2.70 3.62 1.01
N GLY A 29 -3.92 3.05 1.04
CA GLY A 29 -4.59 2.47 -0.13
C GLY A 29 -5.41 3.49 -0.92
N LYS A 30 -6.08 3.01 -1.98
CA LYS A 30 -7.02 3.81 -2.77
C LYS A 30 -8.15 4.36 -1.89
N MET A 31 -8.67 5.54 -2.24
CA MET A 31 -9.73 6.26 -1.51
C MET A 31 -9.39 6.66 -0.05
N SER A 32 -8.10 6.68 0.29
CA SER A 32 -7.61 7.07 1.61
C SER A 32 -6.70 8.30 1.53
N SER A 33 -5.97 8.60 2.60
CA SER A 33 -5.04 9.73 2.67
C SER A 33 -3.95 9.48 3.71
N LYS A 34 -2.96 10.36 3.79
CA LYS A 34 -1.87 10.31 4.78
C LYS A 34 -2.37 10.33 6.23
N GLU A 35 -3.57 10.86 6.48
CA GLU A 35 -4.18 10.91 7.81
C GLU A 35 -4.54 9.53 8.35
N SER A 36 -4.76 8.55 7.49
CA SER A 36 -5.06 7.15 7.89
C SER A 36 -3.95 6.51 8.73
N ALA A 37 -2.74 7.04 8.67
CA ALA A 37 -1.62 6.58 9.49
C ALA A 37 -1.75 6.92 10.99
N GLU A 38 -2.75 7.71 11.43
CA GLU A 38 -2.84 8.14 12.83
C GLU A 38 -2.97 6.96 13.81
N GLY A 39 -3.70 5.92 13.46
CA GLY A 39 -3.87 4.74 14.30
C GLY A 39 -2.54 4.03 14.56
N ILE A 40 -1.83 3.72 13.49
CA ILE A 40 -0.49 3.09 13.61
C ILE A 40 0.52 4.03 14.28
N ALA A 41 0.47 5.33 14.02
CA ALA A 41 1.37 6.30 14.62
C ALA A 41 1.27 6.34 16.15
N LYS A 42 0.06 6.19 16.71
CA LYS A 42 -0.16 6.13 18.16
C LYS A 42 0.54 4.92 18.79
N ILE A 43 0.49 3.76 18.14
CA ILE A 43 1.14 2.53 18.63
C ILE A 43 2.66 2.60 18.42
N ALA A 44 3.11 3.08 17.27
CA ALA A 44 4.52 3.22 16.93
C ALA A 44 5.27 4.18 17.88
N GLU A 45 4.64 5.31 18.28
CA GLU A 45 5.22 6.25 19.22
C GLU A 45 5.50 5.60 20.59
N GLN A 46 4.59 4.73 21.08
CA GLN A 46 4.78 4.00 22.34
C GLN A 46 6.00 3.07 22.30
N ARG A 47 6.46 2.69 21.11
CA ARG A 47 7.63 1.83 20.85
C ARG A 47 8.87 2.62 20.41
N GLY A 48 8.81 3.94 20.52
CA GLY A 48 9.91 4.83 20.21
C GLY A 48 10.16 5.05 18.72
N TYR A 49 9.16 4.82 17.85
CA TYR A 49 9.21 5.13 16.43
C TYR A 49 8.51 6.47 16.14
N GLN A 50 9.04 7.19 15.17
CA GLN A 50 8.24 8.16 14.42
C GLN A 50 7.42 7.43 13.35
N THR A 51 6.40 8.10 12.85
CA THR A 51 5.67 7.64 11.67
C THR A 51 5.70 8.75 10.64
N ILE A 52 5.94 8.41 9.39
CA ILE A 52 5.85 9.31 8.24
C ILE A 52 4.82 8.78 7.26
N SER A 53 3.92 9.65 6.81
CA SER A 53 2.86 9.32 5.85
C SER A 53 2.70 10.44 4.83
N PHE A 54 2.28 10.11 3.62
CA PHE A 54 2.11 11.06 2.53
C PHE A 54 0.90 10.69 1.67
N ASP A 55 0.39 11.65 0.92
CA ASP A 55 -0.70 11.40 -0.02
C ASP A 55 -0.16 10.83 -1.34
N LEU A 56 -0.74 9.73 -1.79
CA LEU A 56 -0.56 9.21 -3.15
C LEU A 56 -1.16 10.19 -4.18
N PRO A 57 -0.76 10.16 -5.46
CA PRO A 57 -1.42 10.94 -6.51
C PRO A 57 -2.94 10.74 -6.48
N GLU A 58 -3.71 11.77 -6.80
CA GLU A 58 -5.19 11.79 -6.78
C GLU A 58 -5.83 11.61 -5.39
N HIS A 59 -5.04 11.62 -4.30
CA HIS A 59 -5.55 11.41 -2.94
C HIS A 59 -5.26 12.60 -2.02
N GLY A 60 -6.04 12.71 -0.94
CA GLY A 60 -5.85 13.71 0.10
C GLY A 60 -5.74 15.15 -0.43
N GLU A 61 -4.65 15.85 -0.11
CA GLU A 61 -4.37 17.20 -0.60
C GLU A 61 -4.01 17.22 -2.11
N ARG A 62 -3.69 16.08 -2.70
CA ARG A 62 -3.28 15.91 -4.11
C ARG A 62 -4.42 15.51 -5.05
N LYS A 63 -5.66 15.45 -4.58
CA LYS A 63 -6.83 15.00 -5.35
C LYS A 63 -7.13 15.78 -6.63
N ASN A 64 -6.57 16.98 -6.77
CA ASN A 64 -6.75 17.85 -7.94
C ASN A 64 -5.46 18.03 -8.74
N GLU A 65 -4.40 17.26 -8.46
CA GLU A 65 -3.19 17.26 -9.27
C GLU A 65 -3.44 16.56 -10.61
N ASP A 66 -2.75 17.04 -11.65
CA ASP A 66 -2.75 16.41 -12.97
C ASP A 66 -1.74 15.23 -13.00
N LYS A 67 -1.92 14.27 -12.08
CA LYS A 67 -1.10 13.07 -11.97
C LYS A 67 -2.00 11.92 -11.57
N ARG A 68 -2.07 10.88 -12.38
CA ARG A 68 -2.82 9.66 -12.07
C ARG A 68 -2.17 8.84 -10.96
N CYS A 69 -3.00 8.16 -10.18
CA CYS A 69 -2.54 7.17 -9.20
C CYS A 69 -2.28 5.83 -9.89
N ASP A 70 -1.29 5.78 -10.76
CA ASP A 70 -0.80 4.62 -11.48
C ASP A 70 0.55 4.14 -10.95
N ILE A 71 1.06 3.03 -11.50
CA ILE A 71 2.31 2.42 -11.06
C ILE A 71 3.51 3.35 -11.26
N TRP A 72 3.58 4.09 -12.36
CA TRP A 72 4.72 4.95 -12.68
C TRP A 72 4.82 6.13 -11.72
N ASN A 73 3.70 6.83 -11.50
CA ASN A 73 3.62 7.94 -10.56
C ASN A 73 3.76 7.46 -9.11
N GLY A 74 3.17 6.29 -8.77
CA GLY A 74 3.31 5.67 -7.46
C GLY A 74 4.77 5.32 -7.14
N ILE A 75 5.48 4.63 -8.04
CA ILE A 75 6.91 4.30 -7.85
C ILE A 75 7.77 5.55 -7.79
N HIS A 76 7.48 6.57 -8.64
CA HIS A 76 8.21 7.82 -8.61
C HIS A 76 8.11 8.50 -7.24
N ASP A 77 6.90 8.66 -6.73
CA ASP A 77 6.66 9.34 -5.47
C ASP A 77 7.23 8.53 -4.28
N LEU A 78 7.05 7.20 -4.30
CA LEU A 78 7.67 6.33 -3.29
C LEU A 78 9.20 6.41 -3.32
N THR A 79 9.81 6.54 -4.49
CA THR A 79 11.26 6.73 -4.62
C THR A 79 11.69 8.04 -3.97
N VAL A 80 11.01 9.15 -4.27
CA VAL A 80 11.29 10.47 -3.69
C VAL A 80 11.14 10.46 -2.16
N ILE A 81 10.03 9.93 -1.67
CA ILE A 81 9.77 9.82 -0.23
C ILE A 81 10.77 8.86 0.43
N GLY A 82 11.05 7.72 -0.20
CA GLY A 82 12.02 6.74 0.28
C GLY A 82 13.41 7.33 0.42
N ASP A 83 13.90 8.05 -0.59
CA ASP A 83 15.22 8.69 -0.53
C ASP A 83 15.33 9.66 0.63
N TYR A 84 14.29 10.46 0.88
CA TYR A 84 14.23 11.32 2.06
C TYR A 84 14.23 10.49 3.37
N VAL A 85 13.40 9.45 3.45
CA VAL A 85 13.27 8.62 4.66
C VAL A 85 14.58 7.92 4.98
N PHE A 86 15.20 7.25 4.01
CA PHE A 86 16.46 6.51 4.22
C PHE A 86 17.66 7.44 4.51
N ALA A 87 17.59 8.71 4.13
CA ALA A 87 18.61 9.71 4.48
C ALA A 87 18.45 10.27 5.90
N ASN A 88 17.25 10.25 6.48
CA ASN A 88 16.94 10.93 7.74
C ASN A 88 16.75 10.00 8.95
N TRP A 89 16.50 8.70 8.74
CA TRP A 89 16.32 7.71 9.80
C TRP A 89 17.28 6.53 9.64
N LYS A 90 17.76 6.00 10.77
CA LYS A 90 18.69 4.86 10.77
C LYS A 90 17.99 3.52 10.64
N GLU A 91 16.78 3.40 11.18
CA GLU A 91 15.95 2.20 11.13
C GLU A 91 14.61 2.54 10.48
N VAL A 92 14.34 1.93 9.35
CA VAL A 92 13.10 2.13 8.57
C VAL A 92 12.32 0.84 8.56
N SER A 93 11.07 0.91 9.00
CA SER A 93 10.05 -0.12 8.84
C SER A 93 8.93 0.42 7.94
N LEU A 94 8.13 -0.46 7.37
CA LEU A 94 7.10 -0.11 6.40
C LEU A 94 5.73 -0.61 6.89
N TYR A 95 4.73 0.23 6.74
CA TYR A 95 3.34 -0.18 6.77
C TYR A 95 2.68 0.24 5.46
N ALA A 96 1.92 -0.67 4.83
CA ALA A 96 1.19 -0.31 3.64
C ALA A 96 -0.16 -1.04 3.56
N CYS A 97 -1.15 -0.37 2.97
CA CYS A 97 -2.49 -0.90 2.79
C CYS A 97 -2.83 -1.01 1.30
N SER A 98 -3.44 -2.13 0.91
CA SER A 98 -4.05 -2.31 -0.42
C SER A 98 -3.12 -1.92 -1.58
N LEU A 99 -3.51 -0.97 -2.43
CA LEU A 99 -2.72 -0.43 -3.53
C LEU A 99 -1.34 0.09 -3.08
N GLY A 100 -1.28 0.70 -1.89
CA GLY A 100 -0.02 1.17 -1.33
C GLY A 100 1.00 0.05 -1.14
N ALA A 101 0.57 -1.16 -0.78
CA ALA A 101 1.46 -2.31 -0.67
C ALA A 101 2.02 -2.72 -2.06
N TYR A 102 1.19 -2.72 -3.10
CA TYR A 102 1.64 -3.00 -4.46
C TYR A 102 2.72 -2.02 -4.95
N PHE A 103 2.53 -0.73 -4.70
CA PHE A 103 3.56 0.26 -5.02
C PHE A 103 4.85 0.04 -4.21
N CYS A 104 4.73 -0.31 -2.92
CA CYS A 104 5.89 -0.62 -2.08
C CYS A 104 6.67 -1.85 -2.58
N LEU A 105 5.98 -2.91 -2.98
CA LEU A 105 6.59 -4.12 -3.54
C LEU A 105 7.45 -3.81 -4.77
N ASN A 106 7.02 -2.85 -5.59
CA ASN A 106 7.75 -2.43 -6.78
C ASN A 106 8.87 -1.41 -6.49
N ALA A 107 8.63 -0.44 -5.60
CA ALA A 107 9.59 0.63 -5.32
C ALA A 107 10.71 0.22 -4.35
N TYR A 108 10.45 -0.72 -3.42
CA TYR A 108 11.33 -0.96 -2.28
C TYR A 108 11.94 -2.36 -2.20
N ASN A 109 11.81 -3.20 -3.22
CA ASN A 109 12.32 -4.58 -3.24
C ASN A 109 13.84 -4.72 -3.07
N THR A 110 14.59 -3.62 -3.20
CA THR A 110 16.06 -3.56 -3.02
C THR A 110 16.49 -2.68 -1.84
N ARG A 111 15.54 -2.04 -1.14
CA ARG A 111 15.85 -1.13 -0.03
C ARG A 111 16.06 -1.90 1.27
N LYS A 112 16.89 -1.33 2.16
CA LYS A 112 17.11 -1.90 3.49
C LYS A 112 15.97 -1.47 4.44
N ILE A 113 14.94 -2.29 4.50
CA ILE A 113 13.80 -2.15 5.41
C ILE A 113 13.90 -3.25 6.46
N LYS A 114 13.64 -2.90 7.72
CA LYS A 114 13.73 -3.83 8.85
C LYS A 114 12.58 -4.83 8.84
N LYS A 115 11.36 -4.34 8.66
CA LYS A 115 10.12 -5.13 8.67
C LYS A 115 9.02 -4.42 7.89
N CYS A 116 8.12 -5.19 7.31
CA CYS A 116 6.91 -4.71 6.63
C CYS A 116 5.65 -5.24 7.29
N LEU A 117 4.64 -4.39 7.39
CA LEU A 117 3.29 -4.73 7.80
C LEU A 117 2.36 -4.38 6.64
N PHE A 118 1.72 -5.37 6.05
CA PHE A 118 0.79 -5.18 4.94
C PHE A 118 -0.63 -5.54 5.34
N GLN A 119 -1.54 -4.57 5.25
CA GLN A 119 -2.98 -4.74 5.50
C GLN A 119 -3.72 -4.87 4.18
N SER A 120 -4.42 -5.98 3.96
CA SER A 120 -5.15 -6.29 2.73
C SER A 120 -4.35 -5.93 1.45
N PRO A 121 -3.10 -6.40 1.29
CA PRO A 121 -2.26 -5.94 0.20
C PRO A 121 -2.79 -6.38 -1.17
N ILE A 122 -2.63 -5.54 -2.18
CA ILE A 122 -2.66 -6.00 -3.57
C ILE A 122 -1.27 -6.60 -3.87
N LEU A 123 -1.24 -7.90 -4.10
CA LEU A 123 -0.01 -8.67 -4.36
C LEU A 123 0.13 -9.02 -5.84
N ASP A 124 -1.00 -9.18 -6.51
CA ASP A 124 -1.12 -9.44 -7.94
C ASP A 124 -2.07 -8.43 -8.58
N MET A 125 -1.52 -7.46 -9.29
CA MET A 125 -2.28 -6.41 -9.95
C MET A 125 -2.90 -6.91 -11.27
N GLU A 126 -2.26 -7.85 -11.94
CA GLU A 126 -2.84 -8.47 -13.15
C GLU A 126 -4.15 -9.19 -12.79
N TYR A 127 -4.14 -9.96 -11.70
CA TYR A 127 -5.36 -10.59 -11.19
C TYR A 127 -6.46 -9.56 -10.91
N LEU A 128 -6.14 -8.47 -10.21
CA LEU A 128 -7.12 -7.42 -9.91
C LEU A 128 -7.71 -6.80 -11.18
N ILE A 129 -6.87 -6.45 -12.16
CA ILE A 129 -7.34 -5.88 -13.44
C ILE A 129 -8.22 -6.89 -14.19
N ASN A 130 -7.85 -8.18 -14.19
CA ASN A 130 -8.68 -9.23 -14.80
C ASN A 130 -10.04 -9.37 -14.10
N GLN A 131 -10.09 -9.27 -12.74
CA GLN A 131 -11.35 -9.23 -12.01
C GLN A 131 -12.19 -8.00 -12.39
N MET A 132 -11.59 -6.82 -12.50
CA MET A 132 -12.28 -5.61 -12.95
C MET A 132 -12.84 -5.77 -14.38
N MET A 133 -12.10 -6.41 -15.28
CA MET A 133 -12.60 -6.73 -16.61
C MET A 133 -13.87 -7.61 -16.56
N VAL A 134 -13.88 -8.61 -15.66
CA VAL A 134 -15.08 -9.45 -15.46
C VAL A 134 -16.24 -8.65 -14.88
N TRP A 135 -16.01 -7.83 -13.85
CA TRP A 135 -17.07 -7.05 -13.19
C TRP A 135 -17.73 -6.03 -14.10
N PHE A 136 -16.96 -5.46 -15.04
CA PHE A 136 -17.44 -4.40 -15.94
C PHE A 136 -17.68 -4.87 -17.38
N GLU A 137 -17.64 -6.19 -17.63
CA GLU A 137 -17.86 -6.79 -18.95
C GLU A 137 -16.93 -6.18 -20.04
N ILE A 138 -15.66 -5.98 -19.68
CA ILE A 138 -14.62 -5.45 -20.56
C ILE A 138 -13.76 -6.62 -21.06
N SER A 139 -13.66 -6.80 -22.38
CA SER A 139 -12.71 -7.77 -22.94
C SER A 139 -11.32 -7.15 -23.14
N GLU A 140 -10.28 -8.00 -23.15
CA GLU A 140 -8.90 -7.56 -23.43
C GLU A 140 -8.81 -6.88 -24.82
N GLU A 141 -9.52 -7.40 -25.83
CA GLU A 141 -9.54 -6.80 -27.17
C GLU A 141 -10.21 -5.42 -27.17
N ARG A 142 -11.24 -5.23 -26.33
CA ARG A 142 -11.88 -3.92 -26.17
C ARG A 142 -10.92 -2.93 -25.54
N LEU A 143 -10.26 -3.30 -24.44
CA LEU A 143 -9.28 -2.45 -23.77
C LEU A 143 -8.09 -2.14 -24.68
N ALA A 144 -7.60 -3.14 -25.44
CA ALA A 144 -6.52 -2.95 -26.41
C ALA A 144 -6.89 -1.97 -27.54
N ARG A 145 -8.15 -1.97 -27.98
CA ARG A 145 -8.66 -1.09 -29.03
C ARG A 145 -8.91 0.33 -28.53
N GLU A 146 -9.59 0.48 -27.39
CA GLU A 146 -10.00 1.76 -26.84
C GLU A 146 -8.89 2.47 -26.07
N LYS A 147 -7.87 1.71 -25.62
CA LYS A 147 -6.69 2.13 -24.85
C LYS A 147 -7.01 2.59 -23.45
N GLU A 148 -8.15 3.18 -23.20
CA GLU A 148 -8.58 3.69 -21.92
C GLU A 148 -10.11 3.50 -21.79
N ILE A 149 -10.54 2.94 -20.64
CA ILE A 149 -11.96 2.70 -20.35
C ILE A 149 -12.23 3.17 -18.94
N GLU A 150 -13.14 4.15 -18.78
CA GLU A 150 -13.62 4.58 -17.48
C GLU A 150 -14.53 3.51 -16.87
N THR A 151 -14.33 3.22 -15.58
CA THR A 151 -15.17 2.34 -14.77
C THR A 151 -15.62 3.07 -13.50
N PRO A 152 -16.64 2.59 -12.79
CA PRO A 152 -17.05 3.19 -11.53
C PRO A 152 -15.96 3.20 -10.43
N ILE A 153 -14.93 2.39 -10.56
CA ILE A 153 -13.86 2.26 -9.56
C ILE A 153 -12.59 2.99 -9.99
N ASP A 154 -12.23 2.89 -11.27
CA ASP A 154 -10.98 3.43 -11.81
C ASP A 154 -11.02 3.58 -13.33
N ILE A 155 -10.02 4.24 -13.88
CA ILE A 155 -9.77 4.27 -15.33
C ILE A 155 -8.81 3.13 -15.66
N MET A 156 -9.32 2.14 -16.40
CA MET A 156 -8.48 1.05 -16.88
C MET A 156 -7.73 1.48 -18.14
N THR A 157 -6.40 1.31 -18.14
CA THR A 157 -5.59 1.64 -19.32
C THR A 157 -4.89 0.41 -19.86
N TRP A 158 -4.79 0.32 -21.18
CA TRP A 158 -4.09 -0.76 -21.86
C TRP A 158 -2.61 -0.84 -21.48
N ASP A 159 -1.95 0.31 -21.40
CA ASP A 159 -0.52 0.37 -21.08
C ASP A 159 -0.23 -0.13 -19.66
N TYR A 160 -1.10 0.20 -18.67
CA TYR A 160 -0.96 -0.31 -17.31
C TYR A 160 -1.19 -1.83 -17.26
N TYR A 161 -2.22 -2.32 -17.98
CA TYR A 161 -2.46 -3.76 -18.04
C TYR A 161 -1.30 -4.52 -18.68
N GLN A 162 -0.70 -4.03 -19.78
CA GLN A 162 0.48 -4.64 -20.36
C GLN A 162 1.68 -4.60 -19.40
N TYR A 163 1.88 -3.46 -18.75
CA TYR A 163 2.96 -3.31 -17.78
C TYR A 163 2.88 -4.37 -16.66
N VAL A 164 1.72 -4.59 -16.06
CA VAL A 164 1.60 -5.54 -14.94
C VAL A 164 1.78 -6.99 -15.39
N LYS A 165 1.38 -7.34 -16.61
CA LYS A 165 1.64 -8.67 -17.21
C LYS A 165 3.14 -8.94 -17.42
N GLU A 166 3.88 -7.92 -17.78
CA GLU A 166 5.34 -8.01 -18.02
C GLU A 166 6.18 -7.87 -16.76
N HIS A 167 5.62 -7.33 -15.66
CA HIS A 167 6.34 -7.00 -14.45
C HIS A 167 5.67 -7.59 -13.19
N PRO A 168 5.53 -8.92 -13.10
CA PRO A 168 5.03 -9.55 -11.88
C PRO A 168 6.02 -9.36 -10.72
N VAL A 169 5.53 -9.40 -9.49
CA VAL A 169 6.39 -9.32 -8.30
C VAL A 169 7.16 -10.63 -8.13
N LEU A 170 8.41 -10.67 -8.58
CA LEU A 170 9.26 -11.86 -8.57
C LEU A 170 10.24 -11.91 -7.40
N LYS A 171 10.39 -10.82 -6.64
CA LYS A 171 11.39 -10.72 -5.58
C LYS A 171 10.91 -9.87 -4.43
N TRP A 172 10.91 -10.46 -3.23
CA TRP A 172 10.69 -9.76 -1.99
C TRP A 172 11.41 -10.48 -0.85
N ASN A 173 12.38 -9.84 -0.20
CA ASN A 173 13.24 -10.48 0.81
C ASN A 173 13.19 -9.76 2.16
N ILE A 174 12.13 -9.00 2.41
CA ILE A 174 11.95 -8.25 3.66
C ILE A 174 11.00 -9.03 4.55
N GLU A 175 11.32 -9.17 5.85
CA GLU A 175 10.41 -9.75 6.82
C GLU A 175 9.06 -9.04 6.74
N THR A 176 8.01 -9.78 6.46
CA THR A 176 6.69 -9.20 6.19
C THR A 176 5.59 -9.95 6.91
N HIS A 177 4.77 -9.20 7.65
CA HIS A 177 3.53 -9.69 8.24
C HIS A 177 2.36 -9.16 7.44
N ILE A 178 1.44 -10.03 7.07
CA ILE A 178 0.26 -9.71 6.28
C ILE A 178 -0.98 -9.94 7.14
N LEU A 179 -1.84 -8.93 7.26
CA LEU A 179 -3.22 -9.06 7.73
C LEU A 179 -4.12 -9.12 6.50
N PHE A 180 -4.84 -10.23 6.34
CA PHE A 180 -5.70 -10.45 5.18
C PHE A 180 -7.15 -10.72 5.58
N ALA A 181 -8.07 -10.10 4.85
CA ALA A 181 -9.50 -10.24 5.04
C ALA A 181 -10.02 -11.48 4.29
N GLY A 182 -10.67 -12.40 4.99
CA GLY A 182 -11.12 -13.66 4.41
C GLY A 182 -12.23 -13.52 3.37
N ARG A 183 -12.93 -12.37 3.36
CA ARG A 183 -13.94 -12.00 2.36
C ARG A 183 -13.45 -10.97 1.35
N ASP A 184 -12.13 -10.83 1.21
CA ASP A 184 -11.54 -9.93 0.22
C ASP A 184 -11.90 -10.38 -1.20
N THR A 185 -12.41 -9.46 -2.01
CA THR A 185 -12.78 -9.71 -3.41
C THR A 185 -11.74 -9.19 -4.40
N LEU A 186 -10.76 -8.40 -3.94
CA LEU A 186 -9.72 -7.81 -4.81
C LEU A 186 -8.54 -8.75 -5.00
N GLN A 187 -8.26 -9.59 -3.99
CA GLN A 187 -7.24 -10.64 -4.08
C GLN A 187 -7.81 -11.94 -3.55
N SER A 188 -7.47 -13.06 -4.16
CA SER A 188 -7.86 -14.37 -3.62
C SER A 188 -6.93 -14.81 -2.48
N LEU A 189 -7.45 -15.59 -1.55
CA LEU A 189 -6.63 -16.19 -0.48
C LEU A 189 -5.52 -17.10 -1.04
N GLU A 190 -5.73 -17.68 -2.22
CA GLU A 190 -4.76 -18.53 -2.91
C GLU A 190 -3.52 -17.70 -3.32
N ILE A 191 -3.72 -16.54 -3.95
CA ILE A 191 -2.65 -15.60 -4.31
C ILE A 191 -1.85 -15.19 -3.06
N VAL A 192 -2.55 -14.85 -1.98
CA VAL A 192 -1.89 -14.43 -0.75
C VAL A 192 -1.07 -15.56 -0.14
N ARG A 193 -1.58 -16.79 -0.13
CA ARG A 193 -0.84 -17.97 0.36
C ARG A 193 0.36 -18.30 -0.52
N GLU A 194 0.24 -18.18 -1.83
CA GLU A 194 1.36 -18.36 -2.75
C GLU A 194 2.45 -17.32 -2.48
N PHE A 195 2.09 -16.05 -2.35
CA PHE A 195 3.03 -14.98 -2.01
C PHE A 195 3.74 -15.25 -0.67
N VAL A 196 2.98 -15.62 0.35
CA VAL A 196 3.51 -15.94 1.69
C VAL A 196 4.53 -17.09 1.63
N ASN A 197 4.23 -18.13 0.88
CA ASN A 197 5.12 -19.28 0.71
C ASN A 197 6.39 -18.94 -0.08
N ASN A 198 6.25 -18.14 -1.14
CA ASN A 198 7.36 -17.78 -2.02
C ASN A 198 8.35 -16.81 -1.33
N PHE A 199 7.85 -15.92 -0.46
CA PHE A 199 8.65 -14.85 0.14
C PHE A 199 8.82 -14.96 1.67
N ASN A 200 8.48 -16.11 2.25
CA ASN A 200 8.63 -16.39 3.69
C ASN A 200 7.99 -15.31 4.58
N CYS A 201 6.77 -14.91 4.25
CA CYS A 201 5.98 -13.96 5.01
C CYS A 201 5.15 -14.66 6.09
N VAL A 202 4.59 -13.88 7.03
CA VAL A 202 3.65 -14.36 8.05
C VAL A 202 2.25 -13.87 7.71
N LEU A 203 1.28 -14.79 7.65
CA LEU A 203 -0.13 -14.48 7.34
C LEU A 203 -0.99 -14.53 8.60
N THR A 204 -1.71 -13.46 8.87
CA THR A 204 -2.84 -13.40 9.80
C THR A 204 -4.12 -13.28 8.99
N LEU A 205 -5.01 -14.25 9.10
CA LEU A 205 -6.30 -14.28 8.39
C LEU A 205 -7.43 -13.89 9.34
N SER A 206 -8.24 -12.90 8.95
CA SER A 206 -9.51 -12.58 9.59
C SER A 206 -10.65 -13.08 8.70
N GLU A 207 -11.25 -14.22 9.02
CA GLU A 207 -12.18 -14.95 8.16
C GLU A 207 -13.42 -14.14 7.75
N ASN A 208 -13.89 -13.25 8.63
CA ASN A 208 -15.14 -12.52 8.44
C ASN A 208 -14.97 -11.08 7.96
N SER A 209 -13.76 -10.56 7.95
CA SER A 209 -13.45 -9.21 7.50
C SER A 209 -13.49 -9.08 5.98
N GLU A 210 -13.77 -7.87 5.52
CA GLU A 210 -13.75 -7.45 4.12
C GLU A 210 -12.61 -6.47 3.84
N HIS A 211 -12.23 -6.32 2.58
CA HIS A 211 -11.21 -5.35 2.14
C HIS A 211 -11.68 -3.90 2.37
N PRO A 212 -10.88 -3.02 2.95
CA PRO A 212 -9.60 -3.21 3.61
C PRO A 212 -9.71 -3.11 5.15
N PHE A 213 -10.63 -3.81 5.79
CA PHE A 213 -10.93 -3.75 7.23
C PHE A 213 -11.63 -2.45 7.65
N MET A 214 -12.78 -2.16 7.03
CA MET A 214 -13.59 -0.97 7.31
C MET A 214 -14.92 -1.29 8.01
N GLY A 215 -15.17 -2.56 8.35
CA GLY A 215 -16.34 -2.98 9.10
C GLY A 215 -16.31 -2.47 10.56
N GLU A 216 -17.46 -2.42 11.19
CA GLU A 216 -17.59 -1.93 12.59
C GLU A 216 -16.75 -2.76 13.58
N GLU A 217 -16.56 -4.06 13.30
CA GLU A 217 -15.80 -4.97 14.15
C GLU A 217 -14.31 -5.07 13.79
N ASP A 218 -13.88 -4.46 12.68
CA ASP A 218 -12.52 -4.61 12.16
C ASP A 218 -11.48 -3.77 12.92
N GLY A 219 -11.89 -2.63 13.50
CA GLY A 219 -10.99 -1.76 14.23
C GLY A 219 -10.16 -2.46 15.32
N PRO A 220 -10.80 -3.20 16.25
CA PRO A 220 -10.07 -3.97 17.26
C PRO A 220 -9.15 -5.05 16.68
N ILE A 221 -9.51 -5.68 15.56
CA ILE A 221 -8.70 -6.70 14.89
C ILE A 221 -7.41 -6.08 14.35
N VAL A 222 -7.53 -4.97 13.64
CA VAL A 222 -6.39 -4.22 13.09
C VAL A 222 -5.51 -3.70 14.21
N GLU A 223 -6.10 -3.10 15.27
CA GLU A 223 -5.35 -2.58 16.41
C GLU A 223 -4.56 -3.69 17.12
N GLN A 224 -5.18 -4.83 17.40
CA GLN A 224 -4.51 -5.96 18.03
C GLN A 224 -3.37 -6.48 17.15
N TRP A 225 -3.61 -6.67 15.86
CA TRP A 225 -2.58 -7.11 14.92
C TRP A 225 -1.41 -6.13 14.84
N LEU A 226 -1.68 -4.83 14.85
CA LEU A 226 -0.63 -3.80 14.89
C LEU A 226 0.16 -3.87 16.23
N GLN A 227 -0.53 -4.06 17.35
CA GLN A 227 0.13 -4.21 18.65
C GLN A 227 1.02 -5.45 18.73
N ASP A 228 0.66 -6.53 18.09
CA ASP A 228 1.44 -7.78 18.10
C ASP A 228 2.66 -7.70 17.18
N ASN A 229 2.62 -6.87 16.13
CA ASN A 229 3.59 -6.92 15.04
C ASN A 229 4.44 -5.65 14.83
N LEU A 230 4.12 -4.52 15.44
CA LEU A 230 4.91 -3.26 15.36
C LEU A 230 6.28 -3.31 16.06
#